data_af28ccc733b3a919629512df09207fe5
#
_entry.id   af28ccc733b3a919629512df09207fe5
#
_cell.length_a   1.000
_cell.length_b   1.000
_cell.length_c   1.000
_cell.angle_alpha   90.00
_cell.angle_beta   90.00
_cell.angle_gamma   90.00
#
_symmetry.space_group_name_H-M   'P 1'
#
loop_
_entity.id
_entity.type
_entity.pdbx_description
1 polymer ?
#
loop_
_entity_poly.entity_id
_entity_poly.type
_entity_poly.pdbx_seq_one_letter_code
_entity_poly.pdbx_strand_id
1 'polypeptide(L)'
;MKTSQRERLEKELKGLLKQLDEEGLIFLLKQANIIIHNMQVDKLNKEIVEFEKKKSKKNKSTTKTTQRSNTVVTIEEAGNRKSFIISLNNCRKIFSLDEMHKLVVICHAALNKNDASQRLFRWFSQNRRDVLSDAKLGNSANPILQNLYNVIIKTYKAPG
;
A
#
# COMPACT_ATOMS: atom_id res chain seq x y z
N MET A 1 -9.73 35.55 -1.94
CA MET A 1 -9.44 35.26 -3.37
C MET A 1 -9.56 33.76 -3.77
N LYS A 2 -9.41 32.80 -2.87
CA LYS A 2 -9.57 31.36 -3.19
C LYS A 2 -11.02 30.89 -3.41
N THR A 3 -12.01 31.55 -2.85
CA THR A 3 -13.43 31.25 -3.00
C THR A 3 -13.95 31.40 -4.44
N SER A 4 -13.50 32.42 -5.14
CA SER A 4 -13.94 32.70 -6.51
C SER A 4 -13.55 31.62 -7.55
N GLN A 5 -12.40 30.98 -7.39
CA GLN A 5 -11.95 29.92 -8.33
C GLN A 5 -12.72 28.61 -8.12
N ARG A 6 -12.99 28.24 -6.86
CA ARG A 6 -13.80 27.07 -6.52
C ARG A 6 -15.23 27.21 -7.04
N GLU A 7 -15.86 28.34 -6.82
CA GLU A 7 -17.21 28.60 -7.28
C GLU A 7 -17.35 28.55 -8.81
N ARG A 8 -16.33 29.03 -9.53
CA ARG A 8 -16.25 28.89 -10.99
C ARG A 8 -16.24 27.45 -11.44
N LEU A 9 -15.35 26.64 -10.83
CA LEU A 9 -15.22 25.20 -11.12
C LEU A 9 -16.49 24.42 -10.78
N GLU A 10 -17.14 24.74 -9.66
CA GLU A 10 -18.42 24.12 -9.28
C GLU A 10 -19.54 24.47 -10.27
N LYS A 11 -19.59 25.70 -10.77
CA LYS A 11 -20.58 26.13 -11.78
C LYS A 11 -20.33 25.44 -13.12
N GLU A 12 -19.08 25.34 -13.54
CA GLU A 12 -18.67 24.64 -14.76
C GLU A 12 -19.00 23.16 -14.68
N LEU A 13 -18.64 22.50 -13.55
CA LEU A 13 -18.96 21.10 -13.30
C LEU A 13 -20.46 20.82 -13.33
N LYS A 14 -21.28 21.67 -12.70
CA LYS A 14 -22.75 21.57 -12.78
C LYS A 14 -23.29 21.69 -14.20
N GLY A 15 -22.64 22.49 -15.04
CA GLY A 15 -22.97 22.60 -16.47
C GLY A 15 -22.68 21.31 -17.23
N LEU A 16 -21.53 20.71 -16.99
CA LEU A 16 -21.09 19.47 -17.63
C LEU A 16 -21.91 18.26 -17.17
N LEU A 17 -22.30 18.19 -15.89
CA LEU A 17 -23.14 17.10 -15.36
C LEU A 17 -24.47 16.96 -16.09
N LYS A 18 -25.03 18.06 -16.61
CA LYS A 18 -26.30 18.03 -17.37
C LYS A 18 -26.17 17.47 -18.79
N GLN A 19 -24.93 17.35 -19.30
CA GLN A 19 -24.62 16.87 -20.65
C GLN A 19 -24.17 15.42 -20.66
N LEU A 20 -23.91 14.85 -19.48
CA LEU A 20 -23.47 13.46 -19.33
C LEU A 20 -24.67 12.52 -19.27
N ASP A 21 -24.51 11.38 -19.91
CA ASP A 21 -25.39 10.24 -19.76
C ASP A 21 -25.21 9.53 -18.42
N GLU A 22 -26.02 8.52 -18.15
CA GLU A 22 -25.99 7.76 -16.89
C GLU A 22 -24.63 7.09 -16.66
N GLU A 23 -24.02 6.54 -17.71
CA GLU A 23 -22.70 5.87 -17.62
C GLU A 23 -21.59 6.86 -17.26
N GLY A 24 -21.61 8.04 -17.86
CA GLY A 24 -20.69 9.14 -17.56
C GLY A 24 -20.84 9.65 -16.14
N LEU A 25 -22.07 9.75 -15.64
CA LEU A 25 -22.33 10.14 -14.24
C LEU A 25 -21.83 9.09 -13.26
N ILE A 26 -22.05 7.80 -13.53
CA ILE A 26 -21.53 6.69 -12.70
C ILE A 26 -20.00 6.71 -12.68
N PHE A 27 -19.36 6.96 -13.83
CA PHE A 27 -17.91 7.05 -13.92
C PHE A 27 -17.38 8.21 -13.07
N LEU A 28 -17.94 9.41 -13.20
CA LEU A 28 -17.55 10.57 -12.41
C LEU A 28 -17.76 10.35 -10.91
N LEU A 29 -18.85 9.71 -10.51
CA LEU A 29 -19.12 9.40 -9.11
C LEU A 29 -18.03 8.45 -8.54
N LYS A 30 -17.64 7.43 -9.30
CA LYS A 30 -16.54 6.53 -8.92
C LYS A 30 -15.21 7.28 -8.78
N GLN A 31 -14.88 8.16 -9.71
CA GLN A 31 -13.66 8.97 -9.66
C GLN A 31 -13.66 9.94 -8.47
N ALA A 32 -14.77 10.61 -8.21
CA ALA A 32 -14.90 11.50 -7.07
C ALA A 32 -14.71 10.76 -5.73
N ASN A 33 -15.29 9.57 -5.59
CA ASN A 33 -15.12 8.74 -4.40
C ASN A 33 -13.66 8.31 -4.19
N ILE A 34 -12.93 7.96 -5.27
CA ILE A 34 -11.50 7.63 -5.19
C ILE A 34 -10.69 8.84 -4.72
N ILE A 35 -10.97 10.02 -5.29
CA ILE A 35 -10.28 11.27 -4.92
C ILE A 35 -10.53 11.60 -3.43
N ILE A 36 -11.78 11.52 -2.98
CA ILE A 36 -12.14 11.78 -1.58
C ILE A 36 -11.44 10.78 -0.65
N HIS A 37 -11.43 9.50 -0.99
CA HIS A 37 -10.75 8.49 -0.21
C HIS A 37 -9.23 8.77 -0.11
N ASN A 38 -8.58 9.10 -1.22
CA ASN A 38 -7.15 9.43 -1.22
C ASN A 38 -6.86 10.68 -0.38
N MET A 39 -7.71 11.70 -0.45
CA MET A 39 -7.58 12.90 0.38
C MET A 39 -7.72 12.60 1.88
N GLN A 40 -8.60 11.68 2.26
CA GLN A 40 -8.77 11.24 3.65
C GLN A 40 -7.52 10.48 4.14
N VAL A 41 -6.98 9.59 3.33
CA VAL A 41 -5.74 8.86 3.63
C VAL A 41 -4.56 9.82 3.81
N ASP A 42 -4.41 10.80 2.92
CA ASP A 42 -3.35 11.81 3.03
C ASP A 42 -3.49 12.67 4.29
N LYS A 43 -4.73 12.99 4.69
CA LYS A 43 -5.00 13.73 5.92
C LYS A 43 -4.60 12.92 7.15
N LEU A 44 -4.99 11.65 7.22
CA LEU A 44 -4.62 10.75 8.30
C LEU A 44 -3.10 10.55 8.39
N ASN A 45 -2.42 10.40 7.26
CA ASN A 45 -0.96 10.28 7.21
C ASN A 45 -0.27 11.55 7.74
N LYS A 46 -0.79 12.74 7.44
CA LYS A 46 -0.26 14.00 7.99
C LYS A 46 -0.47 14.09 9.50
N GLU A 47 -1.62 13.68 10.00
CA GLU A 47 -1.91 13.66 11.44
C GLU A 47 -0.98 12.69 12.18
N ILE A 48 -0.73 11.49 11.64
CA ILE A 48 0.22 10.52 12.21
C ILE A 48 1.63 11.11 12.29
N VAL A 49 2.12 11.75 11.21
CA VAL A 49 3.43 12.40 11.18
C VAL A 49 3.53 13.53 12.21
N GLU A 50 2.46 14.30 12.43
CA GLU A 50 2.44 15.35 13.45
C GLU A 50 2.41 14.77 14.88
N PHE A 51 1.72 13.67 15.11
CA PHE A 51 1.74 12.96 16.41
C PHE A 51 3.12 12.39 16.72
N GLU A 52 3.81 11.83 15.73
CA GLU A 52 5.19 11.34 15.91
C GLU A 52 6.18 12.48 16.20
N LYS A 53 6.05 13.62 15.53
CA LYS A 53 6.84 14.83 15.82
C LYS A 53 6.61 15.40 17.22
N LYS A 54 5.40 15.29 17.77
CA LYS A 54 5.07 15.73 19.14
C LYS A 54 5.61 14.76 20.18
N LYS A 55 5.67 13.45 19.90
CA LYS A 55 6.26 12.44 20.80
C LYS A 55 7.79 12.57 20.86
N SER A 56 8.46 12.94 19.78
CA SER A 56 9.94 13.08 19.76
C SER A 56 10.48 14.27 20.54
N LYS A 57 9.65 15.26 20.90
CA LYS A 57 10.07 16.41 21.71
C LYS A 57 10.08 16.16 23.22
N LYS A 58 9.59 15.02 23.70
CA LYS A 58 9.43 14.74 25.15
C LYS A 58 10.40 13.71 25.74
N ASN A 59 11.21 13.03 24.92
CA ASN A 59 12.19 12.07 25.44
C ASN A 59 13.59 12.31 24.83
N LYS A 60 14.33 13.30 25.37
CA LYS A 60 15.80 13.29 25.33
C LYS A 60 16.27 12.41 26.49
N SER A 61 16.56 11.17 26.23
CA SER A 61 17.46 10.33 27.02
C SER A 61 18.04 9.27 26.08
N THR A 62 19.32 9.46 25.84
CA THR A 62 20.33 8.52 25.34
C THR A 62 19.92 7.05 25.19
N THR A 63 19.84 6.58 23.94
CA THR A 63 20.47 5.31 23.56
C THR A 63 20.62 5.29 22.02
N LYS A 64 21.84 5.03 21.55
CA LYS A 64 22.15 4.73 20.16
C LYS A 64 21.22 3.60 19.70
N THR A 65 20.24 3.91 18.89
CA THR A 65 19.41 2.89 18.24
C THR A 65 19.47 3.16 16.76
N THR A 66 20.15 2.26 16.09
CA THR A 66 20.07 1.93 14.68
C THR A 66 18.70 2.33 14.13
N GLN A 67 18.67 3.13 13.09
CA GLN A 67 17.46 3.48 12.33
C GLN A 67 16.71 2.20 11.96
N ARG A 68 15.77 1.79 12.80
CA ARG A 68 14.71 0.87 12.40
C ARG A 68 13.71 1.72 11.61
N SER A 69 13.91 1.78 10.30
CA SER A 69 12.84 2.13 9.39
C SER A 69 11.66 1.22 9.75
N ASN A 70 10.55 1.80 10.18
CA ASN A 70 9.29 1.08 10.38
C ASN A 70 8.82 0.58 9.01
N THR A 71 9.37 -0.53 8.57
CA THR A 71 8.96 -1.25 7.36
C THR A 71 7.70 -2.02 7.69
N VAL A 72 6.58 -1.30 7.73
CA VAL A 72 5.27 -1.91 7.98
C VAL A 72 4.83 -2.60 6.70
N VAL A 73 4.63 -3.91 6.78
CA VAL A 73 4.01 -4.72 5.75
C VAL A 73 2.62 -5.12 6.23
N THR A 74 1.59 -4.83 5.44
CA THR A 74 0.22 -5.27 5.72
C THR A 74 -0.36 -5.99 4.51
N ILE A 75 -1.23 -6.97 4.76
CA ILE A 75 -1.97 -7.70 3.73
C ILE A 75 -3.45 -7.60 4.11
N GLU A 76 -4.24 -7.06 3.20
CA GLU A 76 -5.69 -6.89 3.34
C GLU A 76 -6.41 -7.65 2.21
N GLU A 77 -7.48 -8.37 2.53
CA GLU A 77 -8.35 -8.93 1.50
C GLU A 77 -9.23 -7.83 0.92
N ALA A 78 -9.30 -7.74 -0.41
CA ALA A 78 -10.28 -6.88 -1.05
C ALA A 78 -11.69 -7.50 -0.88
N GLY A 79 -12.72 -6.64 -0.80
CA GLY A 79 -14.08 -7.07 -0.50
C GLY A 79 -14.70 -8.12 -1.44
N ASN A 80 -14.07 -8.39 -2.58
CA ASN A 80 -14.46 -9.43 -3.54
C ASN A 80 -13.89 -10.83 -3.25
N ARG A 81 -13.06 -11.00 -2.22
CA ARG A 81 -12.32 -12.21 -1.85
C ARG A 81 -11.45 -12.83 -2.95
N LYS A 82 -11.29 -12.15 -4.09
CA LYS A 82 -10.49 -12.63 -5.25
C LYS A 82 -9.20 -11.85 -5.43
N SER A 83 -9.00 -10.79 -4.66
CA SER A 83 -7.81 -9.96 -4.72
C SER A 83 -7.36 -9.53 -3.33
N PHE A 84 -6.06 -9.26 -3.20
CA PHE A 84 -5.39 -8.87 -1.98
C PHE A 84 -4.66 -7.55 -2.22
N ILE A 85 -4.64 -6.71 -1.21
CA ILE A 85 -3.87 -5.48 -1.20
C ILE A 85 -2.68 -5.69 -0.28
N ILE A 86 -1.48 -5.70 -0.84
CA ILE A 86 -0.24 -5.77 -0.07
C ILE A 86 0.38 -4.38 -0.01
N SER A 87 0.57 -3.88 1.19
CA SER A 87 1.28 -2.62 1.44
C SER A 87 2.72 -2.90 1.82
N LEU A 88 3.65 -2.40 1.02
CA LEU A 88 5.09 -2.53 1.20
C LEU A 88 5.71 -1.13 1.24
N ASN A 89 6.22 -0.69 2.37
CA ASN A 89 6.88 0.61 2.49
C ASN A 89 6.08 1.78 1.88
N ASN A 90 4.81 1.94 2.27
CA ASN A 90 3.86 2.92 1.75
C ASN A 90 3.43 2.72 0.28
N CYS A 91 3.87 1.67 -0.38
CA CYS A 91 3.42 1.29 -1.71
C CYS A 91 2.33 0.21 -1.58
N ARG A 92 1.12 0.50 -2.03
CA ARG A 92 -0.01 -0.44 -2.04
C ARG A 92 -0.14 -1.06 -3.42
N LYS A 93 -0.14 -2.38 -3.47
CA LYS A 93 -0.27 -3.16 -4.72
C LYS A 93 -1.35 -4.20 -4.59
N ILE A 94 -2.10 -4.35 -5.67
CA ILE A 94 -3.15 -5.37 -5.77
C ILE A 94 -2.54 -6.64 -6.34
N PHE A 95 -2.85 -7.76 -5.70
CA PHE A 95 -2.48 -9.11 -6.09
C PHE A 95 -3.73 -9.94 -6.33
N SER A 96 -3.71 -10.78 -7.34
CA SER A 96 -4.76 -11.78 -7.55
C SER A 96 -4.65 -12.93 -6.54
N LEU A 97 -5.70 -13.72 -6.45
CA LEU A 97 -5.71 -14.93 -5.61
C LEU A 97 -4.57 -15.89 -5.99
N ASP A 98 -4.31 -16.07 -7.29
CA ASP A 98 -3.24 -16.94 -7.79
C ASP A 98 -1.85 -16.43 -7.43
N GLU A 99 -1.63 -15.11 -7.54
CA GLU A 99 -0.38 -14.48 -7.12
C GLU A 99 -0.17 -14.63 -5.62
N MET A 100 -1.21 -14.38 -4.83
CA MET A 100 -1.14 -14.54 -3.37
C MET A 100 -0.87 -15.99 -2.98
N HIS A 101 -1.52 -16.95 -3.63
CA HIS A 101 -1.27 -18.38 -3.42
C HIS A 101 0.20 -18.75 -3.70
N LYS A 102 0.78 -18.23 -4.80
CA LYS A 102 2.21 -18.43 -5.11
C LYS A 102 3.14 -17.83 -4.05
N LEU A 103 2.82 -16.64 -3.53
CA LEU A 103 3.61 -16.03 -2.45
C LEU A 103 3.55 -16.89 -1.18
N VAL A 104 2.39 -17.43 -0.83
CA VAL A 104 2.23 -18.34 0.32
C VAL A 104 3.06 -19.61 0.12
N VAL A 105 2.99 -20.26 -1.05
CA VAL A 105 3.79 -21.44 -1.38
C VAL A 105 5.29 -21.15 -1.26
N ILE A 106 5.76 -20.04 -1.84
CA ILE A 106 7.17 -19.63 -1.77
C ILE A 106 7.63 -19.48 -0.31
N CYS A 107 6.82 -18.82 0.52
CA CYS A 107 7.15 -18.58 1.91
C CYS A 107 7.18 -19.88 2.73
N HIS A 108 6.22 -20.78 2.54
CA HIS A 108 6.18 -22.05 3.27
C HIS A 108 7.23 -23.07 2.81
N ALA A 109 7.67 -22.98 1.54
CA ALA A 109 8.75 -23.82 1.00
C ALA A 109 10.15 -23.30 1.36
N ALA A 110 10.28 -22.13 1.96
CA ALA A 110 11.57 -21.55 2.33
C ALA A 110 12.09 -22.14 3.64
N LEU A 111 13.39 -22.38 3.68
CA LEU A 111 14.07 -22.92 4.87
C LEU A 111 14.20 -21.89 6.00
N ASN A 112 14.32 -20.63 5.66
CA ASN A 112 14.46 -19.51 6.59
C ASN A 112 14.09 -18.17 5.94
N LYS A 113 14.11 -17.09 6.72
CA LYS A 113 13.77 -15.73 6.26
C LYS A 113 14.62 -15.23 5.08
N ASN A 114 15.91 -15.58 5.07
CA ASN A 114 16.81 -15.13 4.02
C ASN A 114 16.54 -15.86 2.70
N ASP A 115 16.31 -17.18 2.78
CA ASP A 115 15.92 -17.99 1.62
C ASP A 115 14.56 -17.51 1.07
N ALA A 116 13.59 -17.27 1.95
CA ALA A 116 12.29 -16.70 1.56
C ALA A 116 12.46 -15.37 0.83
N SER A 117 13.26 -14.45 1.39
CA SER A 117 13.50 -13.13 0.77
C SER A 117 14.13 -13.24 -0.62
N GLN A 118 15.08 -14.16 -0.81
CA GLN A 118 15.69 -14.40 -2.12
C GLN A 118 14.68 -14.96 -3.14
N ARG A 119 13.85 -15.90 -2.71
CA ARG A 119 12.82 -16.51 -3.56
C ARG A 119 11.73 -15.49 -3.92
N LEU A 120 11.28 -14.69 -2.96
CA LEU A 120 10.31 -13.60 -3.16
C LEU A 120 10.88 -12.54 -4.12
N PHE A 121 12.13 -12.10 -3.92
CA PHE A 121 12.78 -11.14 -4.80
C PHE A 121 12.88 -11.66 -6.24
N ARG A 122 13.28 -12.92 -6.41
CA ARG A 122 13.35 -13.57 -7.73
C ARG A 122 11.98 -13.64 -8.39
N TRP A 123 10.95 -14.04 -7.64
CA TRP A 123 9.60 -14.11 -8.16
C TRP A 123 9.06 -12.73 -8.58
N PHE A 124 9.26 -11.71 -7.75
CA PHE A 124 8.88 -10.33 -8.10
C PHE A 124 9.65 -9.83 -9.33
N SER A 125 10.93 -10.14 -9.46
CA SER A 125 11.74 -9.75 -10.62
C SER A 125 11.21 -10.34 -11.93
N GLN A 126 10.62 -11.52 -11.87
CA GLN A 126 10.08 -12.21 -13.04
C GLN A 126 8.64 -11.82 -13.37
N ASN A 127 7.81 -11.64 -12.35
CA ASN A 127 6.36 -11.51 -12.51
C ASN A 127 5.82 -10.12 -12.17
N ARG A 128 6.43 -9.40 -11.24
CA ARG A 128 5.93 -8.12 -10.70
C ARG A 128 7.07 -7.14 -10.44
N ARG A 129 7.77 -6.76 -11.50
CA ARG A 129 8.84 -5.73 -11.42
C ARG A 129 8.34 -4.38 -10.90
N ASP A 130 7.07 -4.08 -11.15
CA ASP A 130 6.39 -2.89 -10.63
C ASP A 130 6.46 -2.81 -9.09
N VAL A 131 6.36 -3.95 -8.41
CA VAL A 131 6.46 -4.02 -6.94
C VAL A 131 7.88 -3.66 -6.47
N LEU A 132 8.91 -4.19 -7.13
CA LEU A 132 10.30 -3.90 -6.77
C LEU A 132 10.65 -2.43 -6.98
N SER A 133 10.23 -1.86 -8.09
CA SER A 133 10.47 -0.46 -8.44
C SER A 133 9.77 0.49 -7.46
N ASP A 134 8.47 0.31 -7.25
CA ASP A 134 7.65 1.26 -6.51
C ASP A 134 7.88 1.16 -4.99
N ALA A 135 8.10 -0.04 -4.46
CA ALA A 135 8.48 -0.24 -3.07
C ALA A 135 9.99 -0.06 -2.81
N LYS A 136 10.78 0.30 -3.83
CA LYS A 136 12.23 0.51 -3.76
C LYS A 136 13.01 -0.69 -3.18
N LEU A 137 12.63 -1.88 -3.62
CA LEU A 137 13.25 -3.13 -3.19
C LEU A 137 14.46 -3.44 -4.10
N GLY A 138 15.61 -2.82 -3.81
CA GLY A 138 16.80 -2.92 -4.67
C GLY A 138 17.54 -4.26 -4.62
N ASN A 139 17.31 -5.08 -3.60
CA ASN A 139 17.99 -6.37 -3.43
C ASN A 139 17.16 -7.35 -2.60
N SER A 140 17.56 -8.62 -2.61
CA SER A 140 16.90 -9.70 -1.88
C SER A 140 17.09 -9.66 -0.35
N ALA A 141 18.07 -8.90 0.15
CA ALA A 141 18.33 -8.75 1.58
C ALA A 141 17.48 -7.64 2.22
N ASN A 142 16.58 -7.01 1.45
CA ASN A 142 15.76 -5.91 1.95
C ASN A 142 14.85 -6.37 3.09
N PRO A 143 14.85 -5.68 4.26
CA PRO A 143 14.04 -6.04 5.43
C PRO A 143 12.54 -6.14 5.16
N ILE A 144 12.03 -5.43 4.15
CA ILE A 144 10.62 -5.48 3.74
C ILE A 144 10.24 -6.89 3.28
N LEU A 145 11.09 -7.56 2.53
CA LEU A 145 10.85 -8.93 2.06
C LEU A 145 10.83 -9.93 3.22
N GLN A 146 11.68 -9.73 4.23
CA GLN A 146 11.67 -10.54 5.45
C GLN A 146 10.40 -10.29 6.27
N ASN A 147 9.94 -9.04 6.35
CA ASN A 147 8.69 -8.70 7.01
C ASN A 147 7.48 -9.26 6.25
N LEU A 148 7.50 -9.23 4.93
CA LEU A 148 6.46 -9.85 4.11
C LEU A 148 6.37 -11.37 4.39
N TYR A 149 7.52 -12.04 4.42
CA TYR A 149 7.59 -13.45 4.82
C TYR A 149 6.96 -13.69 6.20
N ASN A 150 7.34 -12.90 7.21
CA ASN A 150 6.81 -13.05 8.56
C ASN A 150 5.28 -12.86 8.62
N VAL A 151 4.75 -11.89 7.88
CA VAL A 151 3.30 -11.64 7.82
C VAL A 151 2.59 -12.80 7.13
N ILE A 152 3.11 -13.29 6.01
CA ILE A 152 2.51 -14.42 5.27
C ILE A 152 2.48 -15.69 6.14
N ILE A 153 3.59 -16.08 6.73
CA ILE A 153 3.67 -17.29 7.56
C ILE A 153 2.75 -17.22 8.79
N LYS A 154 2.60 -16.01 9.35
CA LYS A 154 1.73 -15.81 10.51
C LYS A 154 0.25 -15.84 10.16
N THR A 155 -0.11 -15.34 8.98
CA THR A 155 -1.52 -15.11 8.58
C THR A 155 -2.09 -16.26 7.77
N TYR A 156 -1.28 -16.89 6.91
CA TYR A 156 -1.73 -17.91 5.95
C TYR A 156 -1.08 -19.26 6.25
N LYS A 157 -1.90 -20.31 6.27
CA LYS A 157 -1.43 -21.69 6.43
C LYS A 157 -0.81 -22.19 5.12
N ALA A 158 0.08 -23.20 5.24
CA ALA A 158 0.60 -23.90 4.08
C ALA A 158 -0.57 -24.44 3.25
N PRO A 159 -0.54 -24.27 1.92
CA PRO A 159 -1.52 -24.93 1.07
C PRO A 159 -1.32 -26.44 1.19
N GLY A 160 -2.41 -27.10 1.51
CA GLY A 160 -2.44 -28.58 1.61
C GLY A 160 -2.28 -29.25 0.25
#